data_436f4cf86b429b9285c912bccb892da4
#
_entry.id   436f4cf86b429b9285c912bccb892da4
#
_cell.length_a   1.000
_cell.length_b   1.000
_cell.length_c   1.000
_cell.angle_alpha   90.00
_cell.angle_beta   90.00
_cell.angle_gamma   90.00
#
_symmetry.space_group_name_H-M   'P 1'
#
loop_
_entity.id
_entity.type
_entity.pdbx_description
1 polymer ?
#
loop_
_entity_poly.entity_id
_entity_poly.type
_entity_poly.pdbx_seq_one_letter_code
_entity_poly.pdbx_strand_id
1 'polypeptide(L)'
;AQRYLAESAAINVSPKYSALNSFWQGEIAFAQGDYTVAAAKYNAYLKRAPRSEKEYAMALYNLGYCAFSRMDMAQARGSFEKFLAVYPARDRYRADACNRLGDIRYSDREFEAAVAEYDRAAALGGPEKYYAQYKRAVTLGILGRTEQKQQALRQIITAGEGDYADEASYELGRSHIAQEQYAEGAAQLEKFVADYPSSTRRAQALSDLGLAYLNLGDKEKSLRYYDMVVETAPQSSEAKGAMEGIREIYVSEGRVDDYFDYAQKAGLESDLTAVSRDSLSFASAQKRDLAGQTDAAAKSLRSYVKSYPKGYYVNDALYFLSDCYLRSDQRDDAIETLTTLAGQGTNQYTVTVLEKLSDMTFEDKRYDEAAAAYRQLYDVTTTVAGREDAMKGYVRATLAGGDAAKIEAMAADVAAHPDAGAVALRESKFAWAELLRRQDRRADAVKLYKKLASDVRTKEGSAAAYYVLEDVFAGGDMDKAEKAI
;
A
#
# COMPACT_ATOMS: atom_id res chain seq x y z
N ALA A 1 -25.63 51.21 -29.00
CA ALA A 1 -25.83 51.65 -27.62
C ALA A 1 -24.68 52.55 -27.12
N GLN A 2 -23.43 52.12 -27.17
CA GLN A 2 -22.24 52.85 -26.65
C GLN A 2 -22.13 54.29 -27.20
N ARG A 3 -22.33 54.48 -28.50
CA ARG A 3 -22.30 55.81 -29.16
C ARG A 3 -23.33 56.78 -28.55
N TYR A 4 -24.58 56.37 -28.41
CA TYR A 4 -25.64 57.21 -27.84
C TYR A 4 -25.43 57.52 -26.36
N LEU A 5 -24.87 56.59 -25.58
CA LEU A 5 -24.49 56.84 -24.20
C LEU A 5 -23.33 57.82 -24.08
N ALA A 6 -22.37 57.77 -24.96
CA ALA A 6 -21.28 58.74 -25.02
C ALA A 6 -21.74 60.14 -25.41
N GLU A 7 -22.62 60.26 -26.39
CA GLU A 7 -23.26 61.51 -26.81
C GLU A 7 -24.08 62.09 -25.67
N SER A 8 -24.90 61.28 -25.00
CA SER A 8 -25.70 61.69 -23.83
C SER A 8 -24.83 62.12 -22.63
N ALA A 9 -23.71 61.45 -22.42
CA ALA A 9 -22.76 61.81 -21.39
C ALA A 9 -22.03 63.14 -21.64
N ALA A 10 -21.77 63.46 -22.93
CA ALA A 10 -21.16 64.72 -23.34
C ALA A 10 -22.11 65.91 -23.12
N ILE A 11 -23.41 65.74 -23.31
CA ILE A 11 -24.41 66.78 -23.13
C ILE A 11 -24.58 67.16 -21.64
N ASN A 12 -24.60 66.21 -20.74
CA ASN A 12 -24.59 66.29 -19.25
C ASN A 12 -25.51 67.34 -18.64
N VAL A 13 -26.71 67.58 -19.22
CA VAL A 13 -27.66 68.57 -18.78
C VAL A 13 -28.49 68.16 -17.56
N SER A 14 -28.71 66.85 -17.39
CA SER A 14 -29.51 66.30 -16.30
C SER A 14 -28.69 65.37 -15.43
N PRO A 15 -28.54 65.62 -14.13
CA PRO A 15 -27.86 64.76 -13.19
C PRO A 15 -28.36 63.32 -13.16
N LYS A 16 -29.69 63.16 -13.33
CA LYS A 16 -30.34 61.83 -13.39
C LYS A 16 -29.85 61.02 -14.60
N TYR A 17 -29.92 61.58 -15.79
CA TYR A 17 -29.54 60.88 -17.01
C TYR A 17 -28.01 60.69 -17.08
N SER A 18 -27.24 61.64 -16.54
CA SER A 18 -25.78 61.46 -16.39
C SER A 18 -25.44 60.29 -15.49
N ALA A 19 -26.16 60.09 -14.40
CA ALA A 19 -26.00 58.92 -13.56
C ALA A 19 -26.37 57.62 -14.30
N LEU A 20 -27.56 57.58 -14.91
CA LEU A 20 -28.03 56.45 -15.71
C LEU A 20 -27.13 56.04 -16.84
N ASN A 21 -26.48 57.02 -17.50
CA ASN A 21 -25.46 56.75 -18.50
C ASN A 21 -24.31 55.89 -17.92
N SER A 22 -23.88 56.19 -16.70
CA SER A 22 -22.83 55.39 -16.04
C SER A 22 -23.35 53.98 -15.75
N PHE A 23 -24.59 53.81 -15.32
CA PHE A 23 -25.21 52.49 -15.11
C PHE A 23 -25.20 51.67 -16.40
N TRP A 24 -25.75 52.20 -17.52
CA TRP A 24 -25.81 51.48 -18.77
C TRP A 24 -24.46 51.22 -19.43
N GLN A 25 -23.47 52.11 -19.22
CA GLN A 25 -22.08 51.81 -19.63
C GLN A 25 -21.51 50.65 -18.81
N GLY A 26 -21.89 50.55 -17.52
CA GLY A 26 -21.56 49.44 -16.68
C GLY A 26 -22.17 48.13 -17.20
N GLU A 27 -23.47 48.14 -17.58
CA GLU A 27 -24.16 46.97 -18.16
C GLU A 27 -23.46 46.47 -19.45
N ILE A 28 -23.04 47.39 -20.32
CA ILE A 28 -22.36 47.05 -21.56
C ILE A 28 -21.01 46.42 -21.26
N ALA A 29 -20.21 47.00 -20.36
CA ALA A 29 -18.90 46.48 -19.98
C ALA A 29 -19.07 45.11 -19.29
N PHE A 30 -20.07 44.95 -18.43
CA PHE A 30 -20.38 43.68 -17.80
C PHE A 30 -20.71 42.58 -18.82
N ALA A 31 -21.57 42.87 -19.78
CA ALA A 31 -21.90 41.96 -20.88
C ALA A 31 -20.70 41.59 -21.78
N GLN A 32 -19.68 42.46 -21.82
CA GLN A 32 -18.43 42.23 -22.54
C GLN A 32 -17.38 41.48 -21.69
N GLY A 33 -17.67 41.18 -20.42
CA GLY A 33 -16.74 40.54 -19.49
C GLY A 33 -15.69 41.48 -18.93
N ASP A 34 -15.76 42.79 -19.20
CA ASP A 34 -14.84 43.77 -18.60
C ASP A 34 -15.36 44.20 -17.25
N TYR A 35 -15.17 43.32 -16.27
CA TYR A 35 -15.64 43.51 -14.90
C TYR A 35 -14.94 44.66 -14.18
N THR A 36 -13.77 45.08 -14.64
CA THR A 36 -13.04 46.24 -14.08
C THR A 36 -13.70 47.55 -14.48
N VAL A 37 -13.93 47.73 -15.76
CA VAL A 37 -14.65 48.91 -16.29
C VAL A 37 -16.10 48.91 -15.79
N ALA A 38 -16.79 47.78 -15.80
CA ALA A 38 -18.15 47.66 -15.25
C ALA A 38 -18.23 48.13 -13.81
N ALA A 39 -17.34 47.64 -12.93
CA ALA A 39 -17.30 48.04 -11.53
C ALA A 39 -17.04 49.54 -11.34
N ALA A 40 -16.13 50.13 -12.14
CA ALA A 40 -15.90 51.56 -12.10
C ALA A 40 -17.13 52.36 -12.47
N LYS A 41 -17.90 51.93 -13.49
CA LYS A 41 -19.11 52.58 -13.96
C LYS A 41 -20.27 52.43 -12.97
N TYR A 42 -20.47 51.25 -12.37
CA TYR A 42 -21.47 51.07 -11.31
C TYR A 42 -21.14 51.92 -10.07
N ASN A 43 -19.90 52.00 -9.65
CA ASN A 43 -19.49 52.85 -8.56
C ASN A 43 -19.73 54.34 -8.84
N ALA A 44 -19.50 54.81 -10.09
CA ALA A 44 -19.79 56.16 -10.52
C ALA A 44 -21.29 56.48 -10.46
N TYR A 45 -22.12 55.50 -10.85
CA TYR A 45 -23.58 55.57 -10.73
C TYR A 45 -24.02 55.66 -9.27
N LEU A 46 -23.59 54.71 -8.42
CA LEU A 46 -23.98 54.62 -7.00
C LEU A 46 -23.62 55.84 -6.16
N LYS A 47 -22.61 56.59 -6.56
CA LYS A 47 -22.23 57.88 -5.91
C LYS A 47 -23.20 59.01 -6.17
N ARG A 48 -24.00 58.94 -7.25
CA ARG A 48 -24.85 60.04 -7.73
C ARG A 48 -26.35 59.73 -7.68
N ALA A 49 -26.69 58.48 -7.78
CA ALA A 49 -28.08 58.02 -7.88
C ALA A 49 -28.76 57.96 -6.51
N PRO A 50 -30.05 58.36 -6.43
CA PRO A 50 -30.85 58.11 -5.25
C PRO A 50 -31.07 56.62 -5.02
N ARG A 51 -31.08 56.18 -3.75
CA ARG A 51 -31.30 54.77 -3.38
C ARG A 51 -32.67 54.23 -3.79
N SER A 52 -33.62 55.10 -4.05
CA SER A 52 -34.99 54.78 -4.48
C SER A 52 -35.10 54.40 -5.96
N GLU A 53 -34.06 54.66 -6.77
CA GLU A 53 -34.05 54.25 -8.18
C GLU A 53 -33.89 52.72 -8.28
N LYS A 54 -34.65 52.12 -9.19
CA LYS A 54 -34.65 50.65 -9.37
C LYS A 54 -33.29 50.13 -9.79
N GLU A 55 -32.55 50.90 -10.58
CA GLU A 55 -31.18 50.58 -11.07
C GLU A 55 -30.18 50.63 -9.91
N TYR A 56 -30.46 51.29 -8.78
CA TYR A 56 -29.53 51.37 -7.67
C TYR A 56 -29.25 49.99 -7.05
N ALA A 57 -30.29 49.23 -6.82
CA ALA A 57 -30.13 47.86 -6.30
C ALA A 57 -29.42 46.95 -7.33
N MET A 58 -29.79 47.05 -8.61
CA MET A 58 -29.18 46.25 -9.66
C MET A 58 -27.70 46.57 -9.85
N ALA A 59 -27.31 47.86 -9.71
CA ALA A 59 -25.90 48.25 -9.73
C ALA A 59 -25.10 47.60 -8.59
N LEU A 60 -25.68 47.51 -7.37
CA LEU A 60 -25.04 46.80 -6.25
C LEU A 60 -24.93 45.30 -6.51
N TYR A 61 -25.95 44.68 -7.07
CA TYR A 61 -25.95 43.26 -7.45
C TYR A 61 -24.88 42.95 -8.47
N ASN A 62 -24.81 43.71 -9.57
CA ASN A 62 -23.83 43.53 -10.62
C ASN A 62 -22.41 43.89 -10.16
N LEU A 63 -22.27 44.87 -9.24
CA LEU A 63 -20.98 45.16 -8.61
C LEU A 63 -20.48 43.98 -7.77
N GLY A 64 -21.39 43.27 -7.09
CA GLY A 64 -21.11 42.02 -6.38
C GLY A 64 -20.55 40.97 -7.33
N TYR A 65 -21.17 40.79 -8.50
CA TYR A 65 -20.68 39.88 -9.52
C TYR A 65 -19.37 40.32 -10.17
N CYS A 66 -19.15 41.61 -10.39
CA CYS A 66 -17.86 42.11 -10.87
C CYS A 66 -16.71 41.77 -9.92
N ALA A 67 -16.96 41.89 -8.61
CA ALA A 67 -15.99 41.54 -7.57
C ALA A 67 -15.79 40.02 -7.47
N PHE A 68 -16.89 39.26 -7.49
CA PHE A 68 -16.86 37.79 -7.45
C PHE A 68 -16.05 37.19 -8.63
N SER A 69 -16.29 37.70 -9.86
CA SER A 69 -15.55 37.26 -11.05
C SER A 69 -14.07 37.63 -11.03
N ARG A 70 -13.67 38.63 -10.27
CA ARG A 70 -12.27 39.02 -10.03
C ARG A 70 -11.67 38.37 -8.79
N MET A 71 -12.38 37.46 -8.17
CA MET A 71 -11.97 36.79 -6.93
C MET A 71 -11.79 37.74 -5.73
N ASP A 72 -12.38 38.95 -5.77
CA ASP A 72 -12.41 39.89 -4.64
C ASP A 72 -13.65 39.58 -3.75
N MET A 73 -13.52 38.53 -2.95
CA MET A 73 -14.64 38.00 -2.15
C MET A 73 -15.12 38.99 -1.09
N ALA A 74 -14.21 39.80 -0.52
CA ALA A 74 -14.57 40.82 0.46
C ALA A 74 -15.48 41.90 -0.14
N GLN A 75 -15.12 42.43 -1.33
CA GLN A 75 -15.93 43.41 -2.06
C GLN A 75 -17.24 42.78 -2.55
N ALA A 76 -17.22 41.54 -3.03
CA ALA A 76 -18.41 40.80 -3.46
C ALA A 76 -19.42 40.68 -2.31
N ARG A 77 -18.97 40.21 -1.14
CA ARG A 77 -19.77 40.08 0.08
C ARG A 77 -20.42 41.42 0.45
N GLY A 78 -19.64 42.48 0.57
CA GLY A 78 -20.16 43.80 0.91
C GLY A 78 -21.15 44.37 -0.09
N SER A 79 -21.03 44.03 -1.38
CA SER A 79 -21.95 44.47 -2.43
C SER A 79 -23.26 43.70 -2.39
N PHE A 80 -23.25 42.38 -2.22
CA PHE A 80 -24.46 41.57 -2.09
C PHE A 80 -25.21 41.87 -0.79
N GLU A 81 -24.53 42.08 0.33
CA GLU A 81 -25.17 42.50 1.58
C GLU A 81 -25.89 43.83 1.43
N LYS A 82 -25.26 44.84 0.80
CA LYS A 82 -25.90 46.13 0.50
C LYS A 82 -27.06 45.97 -0.45
N PHE A 83 -26.98 45.12 -1.47
CA PHE A 83 -28.08 44.80 -2.36
C PHE A 83 -29.28 44.24 -1.57
N LEU A 84 -29.07 43.23 -0.73
CA LEU A 84 -30.12 42.60 0.06
C LEU A 84 -30.78 43.57 1.04
N ALA A 85 -30.07 44.58 1.52
CA ALA A 85 -30.58 45.61 2.42
C ALA A 85 -31.51 46.59 1.74
N VAL A 86 -31.35 46.85 0.42
CA VAL A 86 -32.14 47.86 -0.31
C VAL A 86 -33.14 47.26 -1.30
N TYR A 87 -32.96 46.00 -1.71
CA TYR A 87 -33.79 45.34 -2.69
C TYR A 87 -35.03 44.68 -2.04
N PRO A 88 -36.26 45.18 -2.28
CA PRO A 88 -37.43 44.73 -1.55
C PRO A 88 -38.07 43.46 -2.12
N ALA A 89 -37.84 43.13 -3.41
CA ALA A 89 -38.52 42.03 -4.07
C ALA A 89 -38.02 40.68 -3.55
N ARG A 90 -38.93 39.71 -3.50
CA ARG A 90 -38.66 38.32 -3.10
C ARG A 90 -38.66 37.43 -4.36
N ASP A 91 -37.66 37.61 -5.19
CA ASP A 91 -37.53 37.00 -6.50
C ASP A 91 -36.17 36.32 -6.68
N ARG A 92 -35.88 35.88 -7.91
CA ARG A 92 -34.65 35.19 -8.27
C ARG A 92 -33.40 35.98 -7.93
N TYR A 93 -33.37 37.32 -8.08
CA TYR A 93 -32.19 38.13 -7.81
C TYR A 93 -31.80 38.11 -6.33
N ARG A 94 -32.85 38.14 -5.45
CA ARG A 94 -32.66 38.02 -4.01
C ARG A 94 -32.19 36.62 -3.63
N ALA A 95 -32.76 35.58 -4.22
CA ALA A 95 -32.39 34.20 -3.98
C ALA A 95 -30.92 33.94 -4.44
N ASP A 96 -30.57 34.43 -5.61
CA ASP A 96 -29.21 34.30 -6.15
C ASP A 96 -28.19 35.07 -5.31
N ALA A 97 -28.48 36.29 -4.87
CA ALA A 97 -27.58 37.03 -3.98
C ALA A 97 -27.34 36.30 -2.65
N CYS A 98 -28.36 35.65 -2.09
CA CYS A 98 -28.19 34.77 -0.92
C CYS A 98 -27.32 33.57 -1.26
N ASN A 99 -27.47 32.93 -2.42
CA ASN A 99 -26.61 31.83 -2.87
C ASN A 99 -25.13 32.28 -3.00
N ARG A 100 -24.87 33.44 -3.62
CA ARG A 100 -23.49 33.99 -3.71
C ARG A 100 -22.93 34.31 -2.34
N LEU A 101 -23.70 34.86 -1.41
CA LEU A 101 -23.22 35.02 -0.04
C LEU A 101 -22.94 33.70 0.65
N GLY A 102 -23.76 32.69 0.44
CA GLY A 102 -23.52 31.33 0.90
C GLY A 102 -22.20 30.78 0.38
N ASP A 103 -21.92 30.95 -0.94
CA ASP A 103 -20.68 30.50 -1.58
C ASP A 103 -19.45 31.22 -0.99
N ILE A 104 -19.54 32.55 -0.77
CA ILE A 104 -18.45 33.34 -0.17
C ILE A 104 -18.18 32.86 1.26
N ARG A 105 -19.24 32.72 2.08
CA ARG A 105 -19.12 32.22 3.46
C ARG A 105 -18.56 30.79 3.52
N TYR A 106 -18.95 29.95 2.59
CA TYR A 106 -18.41 28.60 2.45
C TYR A 106 -16.89 28.64 2.15
N SER A 107 -16.46 29.50 1.23
CA SER A 107 -15.05 29.72 0.90
C SER A 107 -14.24 30.24 2.11
N ASP A 108 -14.85 31.15 2.89
CA ASP A 108 -14.28 31.69 4.13
C ASP A 108 -14.33 30.69 5.31
N ARG A 109 -14.85 29.48 5.10
CA ARG A 109 -15.08 28.44 6.12
C ARG A 109 -16.09 28.85 7.21
N GLU A 110 -16.91 29.84 6.97
CA GLU A 110 -18.04 30.23 7.82
C GLU A 110 -19.26 29.32 7.55
N PHE A 111 -19.12 27.99 7.76
CA PHE A 111 -20.05 26.98 7.26
C PHE A 111 -21.47 27.12 7.82
N GLU A 112 -21.66 27.43 9.12
CA GLU A 112 -22.98 27.69 9.71
C GLU A 112 -23.64 28.90 9.05
N ALA A 113 -22.89 29.96 8.81
CA ALA A 113 -23.42 31.14 8.15
C ALA A 113 -23.73 30.87 6.66
N ALA A 114 -22.94 30.02 6.00
CA ALA A 114 -23.25 29.56 4.64
C ALA A 114 -24.58 28.79 4.58
N VAL A 115 -24.79 27.84 5.50
CA VAL A 115 -26.05 27.10 5.62
C VAL A 115 -27.22 28.08 5.78
N ALA A 116 -27.12 29.11 6.64
CA ALA A 116 -28.18 30.10 6.84
C ALA A 116 -28.50 30.89 5.57
N GLU A 117 -27.49 31.26 4.76
CA GLU A 117 -27.72 31.95 3.49
C GLU A 117 -28.38 31.04 2.44
N TYR A 118 -27.95 29.76 2.36
CA TYR A 118 -28.61 28.79 1.47
C TYR A 118 -30.06 28.50 1.92
N ASP A 119 -30.35 28.45 3.22
CA ASP A 119 -31.72 28.32 3.74
C ASP A 119 -32.59 29.53 3.33
N ARG A 120 -32.02 30.75 3.40
CA ARG A 120 -32.69 31.96 2.95
C ARG A 120 -32.98 31.94 1.45
N ALA A 121 -32.04 31.49 0.63
CA ALA A 121 -32.21 31.34 -0.80
C ALA A 121 -33.29 30.30 -1.14
N ALA A 122 -33.23 29.13 -0.52
CA ALA A 122 -34.21 28.06 -0.73
C ALA A 122 -35.65 28.47 -0.36
N ALA A 123 -35.80 29.23 0.72
CA ALA A 123 -37.09 29.72 1.18
C ALA A 123 -37.75 30.75 0.24
N LEU A 124 -37.00 31.34 -0.70
CA LEU A 124 -37.54 32.26 -1.71
C LEU A 124 -38.18 31.53 -2.90
N GLY A 125 -37.87 30.24 -3.08
CA GLY A 125 -38.39 29.46 -4.19
C GLY A 125 -37.66 29.76 -5.51
N GLY A 126 -38.30 29.42 -6.64
CA GLY A 126 -37.69 29.60 -7.97
C GLY A 126 -36.61 28.59 -8.32
N PRO A 127 -35.95 28.72 -9.47
CA PRO A 127 -34.90 27.81 -9.91
C PRO A 127 -33.68 27.80 -8.99
N GLU A 128 -33.37 28.95 -8.38
CA GLU A 128 -32.20 29.15 -7.48
C GLU A 128 -32.31 28.31 -6.21
N LYS A 129 -33.52 27.82 -5.83
CA LYS A 129 -33.70 26.93 -4.66
C LYS A 129 -32.97 25.62 -4.79
N TYR A 130 -32.83 25.06 -5.99
CA TYR A 130 -32.25 23.76 -6.20
C TYR A 130 -30.75 23.80 -5.92
N TYR A 131 -30.07 24.83 -6.41
CA TYR A 131 -28.67 25.10 -6.05
C TYR A 131 -28.48 25.25 -4.55
N ALA A 132 -29.32 26.09 -3.92
CA ALA A 132 -29.28 26.35 -2.49
C ALA A 132 -29.44 25.07 -1.65
N GLN A 133 -30.44 24.25 -1.99
CA GLN A 133 -30.69 22.98 -1.29
C GLN A 133 -29.50 22.02 -1.40
N TYR A 134 -28.90 21.88 -2.59
CA TYR A 134 -27.75 21.03 -2.81
C TYR A 134 -26.53 21.55 -2.03
N LYS A 135 -26.19 22.84 -2.17
CA LYS A 135 -25.05 23.46 -1.47
C LYS A 135 -25.19 23.40 0.05
N ARG A 136 -26.43 23.58 0.55
CA ARG A 136 -26.74 23.36 1.96
C ARG A 136 -26.44 21.93 2.41
N ALA A 137 -26.90 20.94 1.66
CA ALA A 137 -26.66 19.53 1.99
C ALA A 137 -25.17 19.20 2.04
N VAL A 138 -24.40 19.67 1.06
CA VAL A 138 -22.92 19.50 1.03
C VAL A 138 -22.28 20.17 2.24
N THR A 139 -22.70 21.39 2.58
CA THR A 139 -22.15 22.16 3.71
C THR A 139 -22.45 21.47 5.05
N LEU A 140 -23.65 20.90 5.22
CA LEU A 140 -24.00 20.08 6.39
C LEU A 140 -23.07 18.89 6.56
N GLY A 141 -22.64 18.28 5.46
CA GLY A 141 -21.65 17.20 5.49
C GLY A 141 -20.29 17.64 6.05
N ILE A 142 -19.82 18.84 5.67
CA ILE A 142 -18.58 19.41 6.21
C ILE A 142 -18.68 19.71 7.71
N LEU A 143 -19.87 20.11 8.16
CA LEU A 143 -20.15 20.32 9.58
C LEU A 143 -20.32 19.02 10.38
N GLY A 144 -20.13 17.85 9.74
CA GLY A 144 -20.31 16.54 10.39
C GLY A 144 -21.79 16.19 10.65
N ARG A 145 -22.74 16.97 10.12
CA ARG A 145 -24.20 16.75 10.29
C ARG A 145 -24.71 15.77 9.24
N THR A 146 -24.16 14.55 9.24
CA THR A 146 -24.33 13.57 8.16
C THR A 146 -25.79 13.15 7.97
N GLU A 147 -26.55 12.94 9.03
CA GLU A 147 -27.97 12.58 8.95
C GLU A 147 -28.80 13.69 8.29
N GLN A 148 -28.52 14.94 8.65
CA GLN A 148 -29.18 16.10 8.05
C GLN A 148 -28.78 16.26 6.56
N LYS A 149 -27.50 16.02 6.21
CA LYS A 149 -27.04 15.94 4.82
C LYS A 149 -27.85 14.92 4.04
N GLN A 150 -27.87 13.67 4.52
CA GLN A 150 -28.56 12.57 3.84
C GLN A 150 -30.07 12.85 3.68
N GLN A 151 -30.71 13.39 4.72
CA GLN A 151 -32.13 13.77 4.64
C GLN A 151 -32.36 14.84 3.58
N ALA A 152 -31.52 15.88 3.54
CA ALA A 152 -31.61 16.94 2.54
C ALA A 152 -31.40 16.40 1.11
N LEU A 153 -30.41 15.52 0.90
CA LEU A 153 -30.16 14.88 -0.39
C LEU A 153 -31.36 14.02 -0.83
N ARG A 154 -31.96 13.22 0.08
CA ARG A 154 -33.17 12.44 -0.24
C ARG A 154 -34.37 13.34 -0.64
N GLN A 155 -34.49 14.49 -0.03
CA GLN A 155 -35.56 15.47 -0.41
C GLN A 155 -35.36 16.00 -1.83
N ILE A 156 -34.10 16.29 -2.23
CA ILE A 156 -33.77 16.73 -3.60
C ILE A 156 -34.10 15.63 -4.60
N ILE A 157 -33.68 14.41 -4.32
CA ILE A 157 -33.88 13.23 -5.20
C ILE A 157 -35.40 12.95 -5.35
N THR A 158 -36.16 12.99 -4.25
CA THR A 158 -37.58 12.69 -4.25
C THR A 158 -38.39 13.76 -4.98
N ALA A 159 -37.95 15.02 -4.89
CA ALA A 159 -38.60 16.11 -5.62
C ALA A 159 -38.46 15.93 -7.14
N GLY A 160 -37.36 15.38 -7.60
CA GLY A 160 -37.10 15.08 -9.02
C GLY A 160 -37.04 16.31 -9.93
N GLU A 161 -36.98 17.51 -9.35
CA GLU A 161 -37.01 18.78 -10.04
C GLU A 161 -35.64 19.47 -9.97
N GLY A 162 -35.27 20.19 -11.03
CA GLY A 162 -34.03 20.97 -11.14
C GLY A 162 -32.81 20.12 -11.51
N ASP A 163 -31.68 20.80 -11.65
CA ASP A 163 -30.47 20.25 -12.27
C ASP A 163 -29.55 19.48 -11.29
N TYR A 164 -29.94 19.30 -10.03
CA TYR A 164 -29.09 18.75 -8.97
C TYR A 164 -29.54 17.38 -8.44
N ALA A 165 -30.48 16.72 -9.11
CA ALA A 165 -30.99 15.43 -8.66
C ALA A 165 -29.95 14.30 -8.84
N ASP A 166 -29.16 14.35 -9.91
CA ASP A 166 -28.08 13.40 -10.16
C ASP A 166 -26.90 13.60 -9.19
N GLU A 167 -26.44 14.85 -8.99
CA GLU A 167 -25.42 15.16 -7.98
C GLU A 167 -25.85 14.76 -6.58
N ALA A 168 -27.12 15.02 -6.22
CA ALA A 168 -27.67 14.64 -4.91
C ALA A 168 -27.71 13.12 -4.74
N SER A 169 -28.08 12.37 -5.79
CA SER A 169 -28.14 10.92 -5.79
C SER A 169 -26.73 10.32 -5.62
N TYR A 170 -25.76 10.84 -6.35
CA TYR A 170 -24.36 10.45 -6.22
C TYR A 170 -23.80 10.76 -4.81
N GLU A 171 -24.00 11.99 -4.32
CA GLU A 171 -23.51 12.40 -2.99
C GLU A 171 -24.16 11.61 -1.85
N LEU A 172 -25.40 11.14 -2.01
CA LEU A 172 -26.06 10.28 -1.03
C LEU A 172 -25.34 8.92 -0.95
N GLY A 173 -25.03 8.31 -2.09
CA GLY A 173 -24.29 7.05 -2.15
C GLY A 173 -22.89 7.17 -1.53
N ARG A 174 -22.15 8.23 -1.89
CA ARG A 174 -20.85 8.52 -1.27
C ARG A 174 -20.93 8.78 0.23
N SER A 175 -22.01 9.42 0.69
CA SER A 175 -22.22 9.66 2.12
C SER A 175 -22.39 8.37 2.91
N HIS A 176 -23.01 7.34 2.33
CA HIS A 176 -23.10 6.02 2.92
C HIS A 176 -21.73 5.30 2.93
N ILE A 177 -20.99 5.34 1.82
CA ILE A 177 -19.65 4.74 1.72
C ILE A 177 -18.69 5.37 2.75
N ALA A 178 -18.73 6.70 2.91
CA ALA A 178 -17.91 7.42 3.89
C ALA A 178 -18.21 7.04 5.35
N GLN A 179 -19.36 6.43 5.61
CA GLN A 179 -19.75 5.86 6.90
C GLN A 179 -19.55 4.35 6.98
N GLU A 180 -18.82 3.76 6.03
CA GLU A 180 -18.63 2.33 5.91
C GLU A 180 -19.94 1.52 5.72
N GLN A 181 -21.03 2.19 5.37
CA GLN A 181 -22.31 1.59 4.99
C GLN A 181 -22.26 1.17 3.52
N TYR A 182 -21.38 0.21 3.23
CA TYR A 182 -21.05 -0.14 1.84
C TYR A 182 -22.24 -0.73 1.07
N ALA A 183 -23.11 -1.49 1.74
CA ALA A 183 -24.29 -2.08 1.10
C ALA A 183 -25.30 -1.02 0.67
N GLU A 184 -25.60 -0.08 1.55
CA GLU A 184 -26.50 1.05 1.28
C GLU A 184 -25.91 1.99 0.24
N GLY A 185 -24.60 2.25 0.33
CA GLY A 185 -23.87 3.06 -0.63
C GLY A 185 -23.90 2.46 -2.03
N ALA A 186 -23.62 1.15 -2.13
CA ALA A 186 -23.67 0.43 -3.40
C ALA A 186 -25.09 0.45 -4.01
N ALA A 187 -26.12 0.14 -3.23
CA ALA A 187 -27.50 0.16 -3.72
C ALA A 187 -27.91 1.55 -4.25
N GLN A 188 -27.51 2.62 -3.56
CA GLN A 188 -27.79 3.98 -3.99
C GLN A 188 -27.03 4.36 -5.26
N LEU A 189 -25.74 3.94 -5.38
CA LEU A 189 -24.93 4.22 -6.56
C LEU A 189 -25.34 3.37 -7.77
N GLU A 190 -25.78 2.14 -7.59
CA GLU A 190 -26.37 1.32 -8.67
C GLU A 190 -27.61 2.00 -9.25
N LYS A 191 -28.47 2.51 -8.37
CA LYS A 191 -29.64 3.29 -8.81
C LYS A 191 -29.22 4.56 -9.55
N PHE A 192 -28.21 5.29 -9.03
CA PHE A 192 -27.67 6.47 -9.71
C PHE A 192 -27.16 6.16 -11.12
N VAL A 193 -26.37 5.09 -11.30
CA VAL A 193 -25.81 4.69 -12.60
C VAL A 193 -26.92 4.31 -13.59
N ALA A 194 -28.02 3.72 -13.10
CA ALA A 194 -29.17 3.34 -13.91
C ALA A 194 -30.03 4.55 -14.29
N ASP A 195 -30.33 5.46 -13.34
CA ASP A 195 -31.22 6.57 -13.54
C ASP A 195 -30.57 7.75 -14.31
N TYR A 196 -29.23 7.90 -14.18
CA TYR A 196 -28.44 9.00 -14.77
C TYR A 196 -27.26 8.52 -15.64
N PRO A 197 -27.51 7.80 -16.74
CA PRO A 197 -26.46 7.18 -17.55
C PRO A 197 -25.54 8.20 -18.25
N SER A 198 -25.96 9.45 -18.41
CA SER A 198 -25.20 10.55 -19.03
C SER A 198 -24.60 11.53 -18.02
N SER A 199 -24.74 11.29 -16.72
CA SER A 199 -24.18 12.18 -15.69
C SER A 199 -22.65 12.21 -15.78
N THR A 200 -22.07 13.38 -15.58
CA THR A 200 -20.62 13.59 -15.48
C THR A 200 -20.00 12.84 -14.29
N ARG A 201 -20.80 12.46 -13.30
CA ARG A 201 -20.38 11.68 -12.12
C ARG A 201 -20.37 10.18 -12.33
N ARG A 202 -20.77 9.70 -13.52
CA ARG A 202 -20.94 8.26 -13.78
C ARG A 202 -19.67 7.46 -13.59
N ALA A 203 -18.52 7.95 -14.08
CA ALA A 203 -17.25 7.26 -13.92
C ALA A 203 -16.81 7.17 -12.44
N GLN A 204 -17.00 8.25 -11.70
CA GLN A 204 -16.75 8.27 -10.25
C GLN A 204 -17.66 7.29 -9.50
N ALA A 205 -18.96 7.26 -9.84
CA ALA A 205 -19.91 6.34 -9.22
C ALA A 205 -19.56 4.87 -9.47
N LEU A 206 -19.13 4.53 -10.70
CA LEU A 206 -18.67 3.18 -11.02
C LEU A 206 -17.39 2.82 -10.25
N SER A 207 -16.46 3.74 -10.08
CA SER A 207 -15.26 3.55 -9.26
C SER A 207 -15.60 3.34 -7.79
N ASP A 208 -16.52 4.16 -7.24
CA ASP A 208 -17.01 4.04 -5.87
C ASP A 208 -17.78 2.72 -5.65
N LEU A 209 -18.51 2.22 -6.66
CA LEU A 209 -19.16 0.91 -6.63
C LEU A 209 -18.12 -0.23 -6.57
N GLY A 210 -17.06 -0.13 -7.37
CA GLY A 210 -15.96 -1.09 -7.33
C GLY A 210 -15.36 -1.17 -5.92
N LEU A 211 -15.09 -0.02 -5.31
CA LEU A 211 -14.59 0.06 -3.94
C LEU A 211 -15.58 -0.50 -2.90
N ALA A 212 -16.87 -0.14 -3.02
CA ALA A 212 -17.89 -0.62 -2.09
C ALA A 212 -18.00 -2.15 -2.11
N TYR A 213 -18.05 -2.75 -3.29
CA TYR A 213 -18.10 -4.21 -3.42
C TYR A 213 -16.82 -4.91 -3.00
N LEU A 214 -15.65 -4.27 -3.18
CA LEU A 214 -14.38 -4.79 -2.63
C LEU A 214 -14.44 -4.90 -1.10
N ASN A 215 -14.94 -3.86 -0.43
CA ASN A 215 -15.10 -3.85 1.03
C ASN A 215 -16.20 -4.83 1.51
N LEU A 216 -17.20 -5.10 0.71
CA LEU A 216 -18.22 -6.13 0.96
C LEU A 216 -17.69 -7.56 0.73
N GLY A 217 -16.48 -7.71 0.18
CA GLY A 217 -15.87 -8.99 -0.14
C GLY A 217 -16.37 -9.60 -1.48
N ASP A 218 -17.24 -8.91 -2.21
CA ASP A 218 -17.73 -9.31 -3.53
C ASP A 218 -16.76 -8.84 -4.62
N LYS A 219 -15.67 -9.58 -4.76
CA LYS A 219 -14.61 -9.26 -5.73
C LYS A 219 -15.07 -9.32 -7.18
N GLU A 220 -16.03 -10.19 -7.47
CA GLU A 220 -16.55 -10.35 -8.83
C GLU A 220 -17.30 -9.09 -9.29
N LYS A 221 -18.20 -8.59 -8.46
CA LYS A 221 -18.88 -7.33 -8.74
C LYS A 221 -17.92 -6.15 -8.73
N SER A 222 -16.94 -6.12 -7.81
CA SER A 222 -15.92 -5.10 -7.78
C SER A 222 -15.16 -5.02 -9.10
N LEU A 223 -14.65 -6.16 -9.60
CA LEU A 223 -13.98 -6.24 -10.90
C LEU A 223 -14.86 -5.74 -12.04
N ARG A 224 -16.13 -6.14 -12.05
CA ARG A 224 -17.08 -5.70 -13.07
C ARG A 224 -17.25 -4.20 -13.12
N TYR A 225 -17.39 -3.55 -11.98
CA TYR A 225 -17.56 -2.09 -11.94
C TYR A 225 -16.28 -1.35 -12.27
N TYR A 226 -15.13 -1.81 -11.81
CA TYR A 226 -13.85 -1.23 -12.20
C TYR A 226 -13.58 -1.40 -13.71
N ASP A 227 -13.93 -2.54 -14.28
CA ASP A 227 -13.81 -2.80 -15.72
C ASP A 227 -14.65 -1.81 -16.54
N MET A 228 -15.90 -1.55 -16.12
CA MET A 228 -16.75 -0.54 -16.73
C MET A 228 -16.14 0.87 -16.70
N VAL A 229 -15.37 1.22 -15.66
CA VAL A 229 -14.64 2.51 -15.62
C VAL A 229 -13.52 2.52 -16.66
N VAL A 230 -12.72 1.47 -16.72
CA VAL A 230 -11.60 1.35 -17.67
C VAL A 230 -12.08 1.38 -19.11
N GLU A 231 -13.17 0.69 -19.42
CA GLU A 231 -13.76 0.67 -20.77
C GLU A 231 -14.35 2.01 -21.20
N THR A 232 -15.06 2.70 -20.30
CA THR A 232 -15.81 3.90 -20.65
C THR A 232 -15.00 5.20 -20.56
N ALA A 233 -13.96 5.22 -19.71
CA ALA A 233 -13.15 6.40 -19.46
C ALA A 233 -11.66 6.08 -19.26
N PRO A 234 -10.98 5.39 -20.21
CA PRO A 234 -9.65 4.79 -20.02
C PRO A 234 -8.53 5.77 -19.64
N GLN A 235 -8.69 7.06 -19.98
CA GLN A 235 -7.69 8.11 -19.70
C GLN A 235 -8.02 8.93 -18.43
N SER A 236 -9.07 8.59 -17.72
CA SER A 236 -9.49 9.31 -16.52
C SER A 236 -8.64 8.95 -15.28
N SER A 237 -8.70 9.81 -14.28
CA SER A 237 -8.13 9.51 -12.95
C SER A 237 -8.83 8.32 -12.29
N GLU A 238 -10.12 8.17 -12.56
CA GLU A 238 -10.96 7.08 -12.08
C GLU A 238 -10.51 5.73 -12.66
N ALA A 239 -10.14 5.70 -13.95
CA ALA A 239 -9.63 4.49 -14.57
C ALA A 239 -8.28 4.06 -13.97
N LYS A 240 -7.41 5.02 -13.62
CA LYS A 240 -6.15 4.71 -12.92
C LYS A 240 -6.43 4.10 -11.55
N GLY A 241 -7.34 4.66 -10.78
CA GLY A 241 -7.77 4.11 -9.49
C GLY A 241 -8.42 2.73 -9.63
N ALA A 242 -9.26 2.54 -10.64
CA ALA A 242 -9.89 1.26 -10.95
C ALA A 242 -8.85 0.18 -11.27
N MET A 243 -7.82 0.51 -12.06
CA MET A 243 -6.70 -0.40 -12.35
C MET A 243 -5.93 -0.83 -11.11
N GLU A 244 -5.76 0.07 -10.14
CA GLU A 244 -5.15 -0.30 -8.86
C GLU A 244 -6.03 -1.28 -8.07
N GLY A 245 -7.33 -1.06 -8.05
CA GLY A 245 -8.29 -1.98 -7.45
C GLY A 245 -8.31 -3.35 -8.13
N ILE A 246 -8.32 -3.39 -9.46
CA ILE A 246 -8.22 -4.62 -10.26
C ILE A 246 -6.92 -5.36 -9.92
N ARG A 247 -5.79 -4.65 -9.91
CA ARG A 247 -4.49 -5.23 -9.55
C ARG A 247 -4.52 -5.85 -8.15
N GLU A 248 -5.09 -5.13 -7.17
CA GLU A 248 -5.18 -5.64 -5.81
C GLU A 248 -5.99 -6.93 -5.71
N ILE A 249 -7.11 -7.01 -6.41
CA ILE A 249 -7.96 -8.20 -6.45
C ILE A 249 -7.17 -9.39 -7.04
N TYR A 250 -6.61 -9.23 -8.23
CA TYR A 250 -5.84 -10.30 -8.89
C TYR A 250 -4.63 -10.74 -8.07
N VAL A 251 -3.87 -9.79 -7.51
CA VAL A 251 -2.71 -10.07 -6.64
C VAL A 251 -3.15 -10.82 -5.38
N SER A 252 -4.25 -10.41 -4.74
CA SER A 252 -4.76 -11.09 -3.54
C SER A 252 -5.22 -12.54 -3.83
N GLU A 253 -5.64 -12.80 -5.07
CA GLU A 253 -6.05 -14.13 -5.54
C GLU A 253 -4.90 -14.95 -6.13
N GLY A 254 -3.68 -14.41 -6.20
CA GLY A 254 -2.52 -15.06 -6.83
C GLY A 254 -2.64 -15.20 -8.34
N ARG A 255 -3.46 -14.40 -8.97
CA ARG A 255 -3.75 -14.38 -10.40
C ARG A 255 -2.96 -13.28 -11.09
N VAL A 256 -1.66 -13.19 -10.79
CA VAL A 256 -0.81 -12.11 -11.28
C VAL A 256 -0.70 -12.12 -12.81
N ASP A 257 -0.60 -13.30 -13.42
CA ASP A 257 -0.55 -13.41 -14.88
C ASP A 257 -1.86 -12.93 -15.54
N ASP A 258 -3.02 -13.25 -14.96
CA ASP A 258 -4.32 -12.75 -15.45
C ASP A 258 -4.40 -11.21 -15.38
N TYR A 259 -3.80 -10.60 -14.36
CA TYR A 259 -3.71 -9.14 -14.28
C TYR A 259 -2.87 -8.57 -15.44
N PHE A 260 -1.73 -9.18 -15.74
CA PHE A 260 -0.88 -8.71 -16.85
C PHE A 260 -1.56 -8.87 -18.20
N ASP A 261 -2.26 -9.98 -18.41
CA ASP A 261 -3.05 -10.18 -19.62
C ASP A 261 -4.21 -9.18 -19.74
N TYR A 262 -4.86 -8.86 -18.62
CA TYR A 262 -5.89 -7.82 -18.55
C TYR A 262 -5.32 -6.44 -18.90
N ALA A 263 -4.23 -6.03 -18.24
CA ALA A 263 -3.61 -4.73 -18.44
C ALA A 263 -3.09 -4.53 -19.87
N GLN A 264 -2.57 -5.60 -20.50
CA GLN A 264 -2.17 -5.60 -21.91
C GLN A 264 -3.38 -5.36 -22.83
N LYS A 265 -4.50 -6.07 -22.59
CA LYS A 265 -5.73 -5.88 -23.36
C LYS A 265 -6.32 -4.48 -23.19
N ALA A 266 -6.17 -3.89 -22.01
CA ALA A 266 -6.59 -2.52 -21.71
C ALA A 266 -5.65 -1.44 -22.31
N GLY A 267 -4.56 -1.82 -23.00
CA GLY A 267 -3.61 -0.89 -23.63
C GLY A 267 -2.70 -0.14 -22.66
N LEU A 268 -2.48 -0.70 -21.45
CA LEU A 268 -1.70 -0.11 -20.37
C LEU A 268 -0.31 -0.76 -20.27
N GLU A 269 0.38 -0.90 -21.38
CA GLU A 269 1.66 -1.61 -21.50
C GLU A 269 2.85 -0.92 -20.79
N SER A 270 2.77 0.38 -20.48
CA SER A 270 3.91 1.16 -20.00
C SER A 270 4.47 0.70 -18.64
N ASP A 271 3.67 0.01 -17.82
CA ASP A 271 4.06 -0.42 -16.48
C ASP A 271 4.32 -1.94 -16.39
N LEU A 272 4.21 -2.65 -17.52
CA LEU A 272 4.28 -4.12 -17.59
C LEU A 272 5.70 -4.62 -17.90
N THR A 273 6.65 -4.40 -16.98
CA THR A 273 8.00 -4.96 -17.11
C THR A 273 8.10 -6.36 -16.51
N ALA A 274 9.11 -7.14 -16.94
CA ALA A 274 9.41 -8.43 -16.31
C ALA A 274 9.73 -8.28 -14.81
N VAL A 275 10.35 -7.17 -14.42
CA VAL A 275 10.64 -6.84 -13.02
C VAL A 275 9.35 -6.59 -12.23
N SER A 276 8.37 -5.90 -12.81
CA SER A 276 7.07 -5.68 -12.18
C SER A 276 6.32 -7.00 -11.95
N ARG A 277 6.39 -7.92 -12.91
CA ARG A 277 5.77 -9.24 -12.81
C ARG A 277 6.43 -10.10 -11.73
N ASP A 278 7.77 -10.12 -11.69
CA ASP A 278 8.56 -10.77 -10.62
C ASP A 278 8.12 -10.27 -9.24
N SER A 279 8.19 -8.95 -9.03
CA SER A 279 7.84 -8.31 -7.76
C SER A 279 6.39 -8.56 -7.33
N LEU A 280 5.44 -8.47 -8.25
CA LEU A 280 4.03 -8.69 -7.94
C LEU A 280 3.75 -10.17 -7.62
N SER A 281 4.41 -11.10 -8.31
CA SER A 281 4.24 -12.54 -8.05
C SER A 281 4.74 -12.90 -6.65
N PHE A 282 5.90 -12.37 -6.25
CA PHE A 282 6.40 -12.55 -4.89
C PHE A 282 5.52 -11.88 -3.85
N ALA A 283 5.14 -10.61 -4.05
CA ALA A 283 4.27 -9.87 -3.13
C ALA A 283 2.91 -10.56 -2.93
N SER A 284 2.36 -11.15 -3.99
CA SER A 284 1.12 -11.94 -3.92
C SER A 284 1.27 -13.15 -3.00
N ALA A 285 2.37 -13.89 -3.13
CA ALA A 285 2.65 -15.04 -2.28
C ALA A 285 2.87 -14.63 -0.81
N GLN A 286 3.62 -13.54 -0.58
CA GLN A 286 3.87 -12.99 0.76
C GLN A 286 2.59 -12.51 1.43
N LYS A 287 1.69 -11.83 0.69
CA LYS A 287 0.38 -11.37 1.23
C LYS A 287 -0.47 -12.54 1.74
N ARG A 288 -0.43 -13.69 1.05
CA ARG A 288 -1.11 -14.92 1.49
C ARG A 288 -0.51 -15.51 2.76
N ASP A 289 0.81 -15.49 2.85
CA ASP A 289 1.52 -15.97 4.03
C ASP A 289 1.18 -15.11 5.27
N LEU A 290 1.24 -13.79 5.13
CA LEU A 290 0.84 -12.85 6.19
C LEU A 290 -0.63 -12.98 6.60
N ALA A 291 -1.51 -13.40 5.68
CA ALA A 291 -2.92 -13.69 5.96
C ALA A 291 -3.14 -15.07 6.62
N GLY A 292 -2.07 -15.82 6.94
CA GLY A 292 -2.15 -17.15 7.55
C GLY A 292 -2.63 -18.25 6.61
N GLN A 293 -2.69 -18.00 5.30
CA GLN A 293 -3.11 -18.96 4.28
C GLN A 293 -1.91 -19.83 3.85
N THR A 294 -1.35 -20.62 4.78
CA THR A 294 -0.07 -21.31 4.62
C THR A 294 0.02 -22.17 3.36
N ASP A 295 -0.99 -22.99 3.08
CA ASP A 295 -0.99 -23.87 1.89
C ASP A 295 -1.05 -23.08 0.57
N ALA A 296 -1.86 -22.00 0.55
CA ALA A 296 -1.97 -21.14 -0.62
C ALA A 296 -0.68 -20.33 -0.83
N ALA A 297 -0.04 -19.89 0.24
CA ALA A 297 1.26 -19.23 0.21
C ALA A 297 2.35 -20.18 -0.32
N ALA A 298 2.45 -21.38 0.22
CA ALA A 298 3.40 -22.40 -0.23
C ALA A 298 3.24 -22.70 -1.73
N LYS A 299 2.00 -22.88 -2.20
CA LYS A 299 1.71 -23.06 -3.62
C LYS A 299 2.19 -21.88 -4.48
N SER A 300 1.93 -20.65 -4.03
CA SER A 300 2.32 -19.44 -4.75
C SER A 300 3.83 -19.23 -4.76
N LEU A 301 4.51 -19.47 -3.62
CA LEU A 301 5.97 -19.39 -3.50
C LEU A 301 6.68 -20.45 -4.37
N ARG A 302 6.16 -21.67 -4.38
CA ARG A 302 6.66 -22.74 -5.26
C ARG A 302 6.52 -22.36 -6.74
N SER A 303 5.37 -21.81 -7.12
CA SER A 303 5.14 -21.31 -8.48
C SER A 303 6.11 -20.17 -8.83
N TYR A 304 6.32 -19.26 -7.90
CA TYR A 304 7.27 -18.17 -8.06
C TYR A 304 8.70 -18.67 -8.31
N VAL A 305 9.23 -19.55 -7.44
CA VAL A 305 10.58 -20.12 -7.59
C VAL A 305 10.76 -20.82 -8.93
N LYS A 306 9.71 -21.54 -9.39
CA LYS A 306 9.72 -22.21 -10.68
C LYS A 306 9.73 -21.23 -11.85
N SER A 307 8.95 -20.15 -11.79
CA SER A 307 8.81 -19.19 -12.88
C SER A 307 9.98 -18.20 -12.94
N TYR A 308 10.56 -17.88 -11.78
CA TYR A 308 11.64 -16.91 -11.62
C TYR A 308 12.86 -17.49 -10.89
N PRO A 309 13.54 -18.52 -11.46
CA PRO A 309 14.66 -19.19 -10.78
C PRO A 309 15.90 -18.28 -10.57
N LYS A 310 15.92 -17.12 -11.21
CA LYS A 310 16.90 -16.03 -11.05
C LYS A 310 16.21 -14.71 -10.71
N GLY A 311 14.99 -14.76 -10.20
CA GLY A 311 14.24 -13.60 -9.78
C GLY A 311 14.88 -12.88 -8.60
N TYR A 312 14.57 -11.61 -8.47
CA TYR A 312 15.14 -10.78 -7.41
C TYR A 312 14.86 -11.33 -6.01
N TYR A 313 13.67 -11.93 -5.83
CA TYR A 313 13.19 -12.45 -4.54
C TYR A 313 13.31 -13.97 -4.39
N VAL A 314 14.13 -14.65 -5.21
CA VAL A 314 14.19 -16.11 -5.17
C VAL A 314 14.63 -16.65 -3.82
N ASN A 315 15.60 -16.00 -3.16
CA ASN A 315 16.10 -16.41 -1.84
C ASN A 315 15.04 -16.19 -0.76
N ASP A 316 14.35 -15.04 -0.80
CA ASP A 316 13.25 -14.76 0.10
C ASP A 316 12.10 -15.76 -0.08
N ALA A 317 11.75 -16.07 -1.33
CA ALA A 317 10.73 -17.04 -1.66
C ALA A 317 11.04 -18.45 -1.16
N LEU A 318 12.28 -18.92 -1.33
CA LEU A 318 12.73 -20.20 -0.81
C LEU A 318 12.69 -20.23 0.73
N TYR A 319 13.13 -19.15 1.37
CA TYR A 319 13.08 -19.05 2.83
C TYR A 319 11.66 -19.13 3.37
N PHE A 320 10.74 -18.31 2.85
CA PHE A 320 9.34 -18.34 3.26
C PHE A 320 8.64 -19.66 2.88
N LEU A 321 9.02 -20.27 1.75
CA LEU A 321 8.48 -21.57 1.35
C LEU A 321 8.89 -22.66 2.35
N SER A 322 10.16 -22.68 2.79
CA SER A 322 10.63 -23.64 3.80
C SER A 322 9.88 -23.46 5.13
N ASP A 323 9.60 -22.21 5.52
CA ASP A 323 8.83 -21.92 6.74
C ASP A 323 7.36 -22.35 6.60
N CYS A 324 6.74 -22.16 5.43
CA CYS A 324 5.40 -22.68 5.16
C CYS A 324 5.36 -24.21 5.30
N TYR A 325 6.35 -24.92 4.77
CA TYR A 325 6.44 -26.37 4.88
C TYR A 325 6.61 -26.83 6.33
N LEU A 326 7.45 -26.15 7.12
CA LEU A 326 7.60 -26.46 8.55
C LEU A 326 6.31 -26.27 9.33
N ARG A 327 5.56 -25.19 9.05
CA ARG A 327 4.26 -24.94 9.68
C ARG A 327 3.18 -25.95 9.28
N SER A 328 3.33 -26.55 8.11
CA SER A 328 2.41 -27.60 7.61
C SER A 328 2.90 -29.03 7.89
N ASP A 329 3.91 -29.22 8.74
CA ASP A 329 4.53 -30.51 9.10
C ASP A 329 5.09 -31.30 7.87
N GLN A 330 5.45 -30.58 6.81
CA GLN A 330 6.06 -31.13 5.59
C GLN A 330 7.59 -31.05 5.67
N ARG A 331 8.17 -31.85 6.58
CA ARG A 331 9.57 -31.74 6.96
C ARG A 331 10.54 -32.04 5.83
N ASP A 332 10.27 -33.04 5.01
CA ASP A 332 11.12 -33.41 3.87
C ASP A 332 11.14 -32.29 2.80
N ASP A 333 9.99 -31.72 2.48
CA ASP A 333 9.88 -30.59 1.55
C ASP A 333 10.64 -29.35 2.07
N ALA A 334 10.61 -29.14 3.39
CA ALA A 334 11.37 -28.06 4.03
C ALA A 334 12.87 -28.28 3.89
N ILE A 335 13.37 -29.50 4.16
CA ILE A 335 14.80 -29.84 4.01
C ILE A 335 15.24 -29.66 2.55
N GLU A 336 14.47 -30.14 1.57
CA GLU A 336 14.78 -29.97 0.16
C GLU A 336 14.87 -28.48 -0.23
N THR A 337 13.92 -27.68 0.26
CA THR A 337 13.87 -26.25 -0.01
C THR A 337 15.06 -25.51 0.64
N LEU A 338 15.38 -25.82 1.90
CA LEU A 338 16.54 -25.27 2.61
C LEU A 338 17.84 -25.68 1.93
N THR A 339 17.96 -26.92 1.45
CA THR A 339 19.10 -27.39 0.69
C THR A 339 19.28 -26.61 -0.60
N THR A 340 18.17 -26.35 -1.30
CA THR A 340 18.18 -25.53 -2.51
C THR A 340 18.63 -24.11 -2.21
N LEU A 341 18.15 -23.51 -1.13
CA LEU A 341 18.54 -22.16 -0.71
C LEU A 341 20.00 -22.07 -0.30
N ALA A 342 20.51 -23.08 0.43
CA ALA A 342 21.94 -23.17 0.79
C ALA A 342 22.83 -23.24 -0.44
N GLY A 343 22.35 -23.81 -1.55
CA GLY A 343 23.05 -23.87 -2.83
C GLY A 343 23.05 -22.57 -3.66
N GLN A 344 22.25 -21.56 -3.29
CA GLN A 344 22.18 -20.28 -4.03
C GLN A 344 23.37 -19.32 -3.76
N GLY A 345 24.36 -19.76 -3.00
CA GLY A 345 25.50 -18.93 -2.58
C GLY A 345 25.21 -18.11 -1.34
N THR A 346 26.18 -17.28 -0.93
CA THR A 346 26.06 -16.51 0.32
C THR A 346 25.02 -15.39 0.17
N ASN A 347 24.04 -15.40 1.04
CA ASN A 347 22.97 -14.42 1.13
C ASN A 347 22.59 -14.18 2.60
N GLN A 348 21.61 -13.31 2.84
CA GLN A 348 21.16 -12.93 4.20
C GLN A 348 20.63 -14.10 5.05
N TYR A 349 20.21 -15.20 4.43
CA TYR A 349 19.66 -16.38 5.12
C TYR A 349 20.68 -17.49 5.35
N THR A 350 21.87 -17.42 4.74
CA THR A 350 22.81 -18.55 4.63
C THR A 350 23.13 -19.20 5.99
N VAL A 351 23.44 -18.40 7.01
CA VAL A 351 23.77 -18.94 8.35
C VAL A 351 22.55 -19.62 8.96
N THR A 352 21.42 -18.92 9.03
CA THR A 352 20.18 -19.46 9.63
C THR A 352 19.68 -20.71 8.90
N VAL A 353 19.82 -20.74 7.56
CA VAL A 353 19.43 -21.91 6.75
C VAL A 353 20.31 -23.09 7.05
N LEU A 354 21.63 -22.90 7.12
CA LEU A 354 22.57 -23.98 7.41
C LEU A 354 22.43 -24.49 8.85
N GLU A 355 22.15 -23.63 9.84
CA GLU A 355 21.82 -24.02 11.20
C GLU A 355 20.58 -24.93 11.23
N LYS A 356 19.47 -24.49 10.63
CA LYS A 356 18.24 -25.28 10.55
C LYS A 356 18.46 -26.60 9.80
N LEU A 357 19.13 -26.55 8.65
CA LEU A 357 19.35 -27.71 7.80
C LEU A 357 20.21 -28.76 8.50
N SER A 358 21.31 -28.34 9.16
CA SER A 358 22.21 -29.25 9.87
C SER A 358 21.51 -29.94 11.05
N ASP A 359 20.74 -29.20 11.84
CA ASP A 359 20.01 -29.75 12.98
C ASP A 359 18.90 -30.70 12.54
N MET A 360 18.07 -30.28 11.57
CA MET A 360 16.96 -31.09 11.06
C MET A 360 17.46 -32.40 10.43
N THR A 361 18.49 -32.36 9.61
CA THR A 361 19.04 -33.55 8.95
C THR A 361 19.73 -34.45 9.95
N PHE A 362 20.36 -33.91 10.99
CA PHE A 362 20.93 -34.70 12.06
C PHE A 362 19.87 -35.43 12.88
N GLU A 363 18.77 -34.76 13.26
CA GLU A 363 17.64 -35.35 13.97
C GLU A 363 17.00 -36.50 13.16
N ASP A 364 16.86 -36.30 11.84
CA ASP A 364 16.31 -37.28 10.91
C ASP A 364 17.31 -38.40 10.54
N LYS A 365 18.47 -38.43 11.19
CA LYS A 365 19.57 -39.41 10.97
C LYS A 365 20.13 -39.40 9.54
N ARG A 366 19.95 -38.30 8.81
CA ARG A 366 20.53 -38.02 7.48
C ARG A 366 21.93 -37.47 7.70
N TYR A 367 22.80 -38.26 8.32
CA TYR A 367 24.09 -37.81 8.89
C TYR A 367 25.05 -37.23 7.85
N ASP A 368 25.04 -37.75 6.63
CA ASP A 368 25.88 -37.21 5.57
C ASP A 368 25.48 -35.80 5.16
N GLU A 369 24.21 -35.53 5.08
CA GLU A 369 23.69 -34.22 4.77
C GLU A 369 23.92 -33.24 5.93
N ALA A 370 23.72 -33.71 7.16
CA ALA A 370 24.02 -32.93 8.37
C ALA A 370 25.49 -32.54 8.41
N ALA A 371 26.41 -33.52 8.17
CA ALA A 371 27.83 -33.25 8.15
C ALA A 371 28.23 -32.21 7.08
N ALA A 372 27.63 -32.31 5.88
CA ALA A 372 27.87 -31.34 4.81
C ALA A 372 27.36 -29.93 5.19
N ALA A 373 26.16 -29.83 5.78
CA ALA A 373 25.58 -28.56 6.21
C ALA A 373 26.39 -27.90 7.35
N TYR A 374 26.81 -28.69 8.38
CA TYR A 374 27.67 -28.17 9.45
C TYR A 374 29.03 -27.72 8.92
N ARG A 375 29.60 -28.43 7.95
CA ARG A 375 30.87 -28.04 7.35
C ARG A 375 30.75 -26.72 6.57
N GLN A 376 29.69 -26.55 5.80
CA GLN A 376 29.40 -25.28 5.14
C GLN A 376 29.12 -24.15 6.15
N LEU A 377 28.39 -24.45 7.25
CA LEU A 377 28.15 -23.50 8.32
C LEU A 377 29.42 -22.94 8.93
N TYR A 378 30.42 -23.82 9.16
CA TYR A 378 31.74 -23.41 9.61
C TYR A 378 32.40 -22.39 8.68
N ASP A 379 32.29 -22.58 7.35
CA ASP A 379 32.95 -21.71 6.35
C ASP A 379 32.30 -20.30 6.32
N VAL A 380 30.98 -20.19 6.59
CA VAL A 380 30.27 -18.93 6.49
C VAL A 380 30.11 -18.21 7.83
N THR A 381 30.28 -18.90 8.94
CA THR A 381 30.13 -18.32 10.29
C THR A 381 31.32 -17.45 10.63
N THR A 382 31.06 -16.23 11.10
CA THR A 382 32.12 -15.24 11.40
C THR A 382 32.57 -15.24 12.86
N THR A 383 31.74 -15.77 13.79
CA THR A 383 32.07 -15.81 15.22
C THR A 383 32.88 -17.05 15.58
N VAL A 384 33.85 -16.92 16.50
CA VAL A 384 34.65 -18.04 16.98
C VAL A 384 33.77 -19.13 17.57
N ALA A 385 32.83 -18.79 18.45
CA ALA A 385 31.93 -19.75 19.07
C ALA A 385 31.07 -20.50 18.04
N GLY A 386 30.52 -19.79 17.04
CA GLY A 386 29.70 -20.40 15.98
C GLY A 386 30.52 -21.35 15.12
N ARG A 387 31.78 -21.00 14.80
CA ARG A 387 32.73 -21.91 14.10
C ARG A 387 33.04 -23.17 14.89
N GLU A 388 33.32 -23.02 16.18
CA GLU A 388 33.57 -24.17 17.07
C GLU A 388 32.33 -25.09 17.14
N ASP A 389 31.12 -24.51 17.25
CA ASP A 389 29.91 -25.30 17.34
C ASP A 389 29.56 -25.98 15.99
N ALA A 390 29.76 -25.32 14.88
CA ALA A 390 29.62 -25.92 13.55
C ALA A 390 30.60 -27.07 13.34
N MET A 391 31.85 -26.90 13.75
CA MET A 391 32.86 -27.96 13.61
C MET A 391 32.60 -29.17 14.53
N LYS A 392 32.11 -28.94 15.77
CA LYS A 392 31.61 -30.01 16.64
C LYS A 392 30.45 -30.78 16.01
N GLY A 393 29.50 -30.03 15.41
CA GLY A 393 28.37 -30.62 14.68
C GLY A 393 28.83 -31.50 13.53
N TYR A 394 29.80 -31.01 12.74
CA TYR A 394 30.42 -31.77 11.64
C TYR A 394 31.08 -33.07 12.10
N VAL A 395 31.89 -33.02 13.14
CA VAL A 395 32.52 -34.22 13.75
C VAL A 395 31.46 -35.20 14.21
N ARG A 396 30.49 -34.72 14.98
CA ARG A 396 29.42 -35.53 15.56
C ARG A 396 28.56 -36.21 14.48
N ALA A 397 28.19 -35.49 13.43
CA ALA A 397 27.39 -36.02 12.33
C ALA A 397 28.18 -37.09 11.56
N THR A 398 29.47 -36.85 11.23
CA THR A 398 30.29 -37.80 10.54
C THR A 398 30.49 -39.08 11.34
N LEU A 399 30.70 -38.97 12.66
CA LEU A 399 30.83 -40.13 13.53
C LEU A 399 29.55 -40.93 13.66
N ALA A 400 28.39 -40.27 13.69
CA ALA A 400 27.09 -40.93 13.74
C ALA A 400 26.78 -41.70 12.44
N GLY A 401 27.27 -41.23 11.29
CA GLY A 401 27.21 -41.91 10.00
C GLY A 401 28.03 -43.16 9.90
N GLY A 402 29.16 -43.24 10.64
CA GLY A 402 29.98 -44.45 10.84
C GLY A 402 30.84 -44.87 9.64
N ASP A 403 30.89 -44.09 8.56
CA ASP A 403 31.69 -44.39 7.37
C ASP A 403 33.18 -44.14 7.63
N ALA A 404 34.01 -45.18 7.50
CA ALA A 404 35.44 -45.11 7.80
C ALA A 404 36.20 -44.11 6.94
N ALA A 405 35.92 -44.02 5.65
CA ALA A 405 36.60 -43.09 4.74
C ALA A 405 36.25 -41.64 5.05
N LYS A 406 34.96 -41.40 5.42
CA LYS A 406 34.47 -40.05 5.81
C LYS A 406 35.06 -39.62 7.17
N ILE A 407 35.20 -40.54 8.12
CA ILE A 407 35.87 -40.28 9.41
C ILE A 407 37.35 -39.87 9.20
N GLU A 408 38.08 -40.58 8.33
CA GLU A 408 39.47 -40.23 8.01
C GLU A 408 39.56 -38.86 7.34
N ALA A 409 38.69 -38.58 6.35
CA ALA A 409 38.64 -37.30 5.66
C ALA A 409 38.26 -36.14 6.60
N MET A 410 37.29 -36.35 7.45
CA MET A 410 36.87 -35.40 8.48
C MET A 410 38.02 -35.09 9.46
N ALA A 411 38.74 -36.11 9.95
CA ALA A 411 39.81 -35.88 10.87
C ALA A 411 41.01 -35.10 10.24
N ALA A 412 41.25 -35.32 8.97
CA ALA A 412 42.24 -34.53 8.19
C ALA A 412 41.79 -33.08 7.99
N ASP A 413 40.52 -32.87 7.66
CA ASP A 413 39.95 -31.55 7.47
C ASP A 413 39.93 -30.73 8.78
N VAL A 414 39.45 -31.32 9.89
CA VAL A 414 39.48 -30.67 11.20
C VAL A 414 40.91 -30.30 11.63
N ALA A 415 41.86 -31.18 11.37
CA ALA A 415 43.28 -30.91 11.70
C ALA A 415 43.90 -29.75 10.89
N ALA A 416 43.40 -29.49 9.70
CA ALA A 416 43.80 -28.36 8.87
C ALA A 416 43.26 -27.01 9.34
N HIS A 417 42.29 -27.01 10.26
CA HIS A 417 41.60 -25.81 10.78
C HIS A 417 41.91 -25.61 12.27
N PRO A 418 43.01 -24.89 12.65
CA PRO A 418 43.39 -24.70 14.05
C PRO A 418 42.32 -23.98 14.91
N ASP A 419 41.48 -23.23 14.26
CA ASP A 419 40.34 -22.50 14.87
C ASP A 419 39.04 -23.33 14.98
N ALA A 420 39.12 -24.64 14.67
CA ALA A 420 38.02 -25.58 14.81
C ALA A 420 37.57 -25.84 16.27
N GLY A 421 38.34 -25.33 17.23
CA GLY A 421 38.09 -25.50 18.65
C GLY A 421 38.70 -26.79 19.23
N ALA A 422 39.08 -26.71 20.49
CA ALA A 422 39.80 -27.79 21.16
C ALA A 422 39.01 -29.11 21.22
N VAL A 423 37.69 -29.04 21.36
CA VAL A 423 36.80 -30.21 21.47
C VAL A 423 36.77 -30.97 20.13
N ALA A 424 36.46 -30.29 19.03
CA ALA A 424 36.39 -30.91 17.71
C ALA A 424 37.74 -31.52 17.28
N LEU A 425 38.84 -30.80 17.54
CA LEU A 425 40.21 -31.30 17.29
C LEU A 425 40.53 -32.54 18.09
N ARG A 426 40.07 -32.66 19.34
CA ARG A 426 40.31 -33.81 20.21
C ARG A 426 39.46 -35.01 19.78
N GLU A 427 38.14 -34.81 19.63
CA GLU A 427 37.19 -35.84 19.24
C GLU A 427 37.52 -36.46 17.88
N SER A 428 37.84 -35.63 16.87
CA SER A 428 38.21 -36.10 15.54
C SER A 428 39.51 -36.92 15.54
N LYS A 429 40.58 -36.49 16.30
CA LYS A 429 41.80 -37.24 16.46
C LYS A 429 41.59 -38.58 17.15
N PHE A 430 40.76 -38.59 18.20
CA PHE A 430 40.43 -39.81 18.94
C PHE A 430 39.69 -40.80 18.03
N ALA A 431 38.67 -40.34 17.32
CA ALA A 431 37.91 -41.18 16.41
C ALA A 431 38.79 -41.76 15.30
N TRP A 432 39.72 -40.96 14.76
CA TRP A 432 40.65 -41.45 13.76
C TRP A 432 41.65 -42.48 14.35
N ALA A 433 42.15 -42.28 15.54
CA ALA A 433 42.98 -43.26 16.21
C ALA A 433 42.21 -44.58 16.46
N GLU A 434 40.96 -44.55 16.88
CA GLU A 434 40.08 -45.71 17.02
C GLU A 434 39.89 -46.43 15.67
N LEU A 435 39.70 -45.71 14.58
CA LEU A 435 39.58 -46.27 13.24
C LEU A 435 40.85 -47.00 12.83
N LEU A 436 42.04 -46.37 13.00
CA LEU A 436 43.32 -46.97 12.72
C LEU A 436 43.57 -48.23 13.55
N ARG A 437 43.19 -48.26 14.84
CA ARG A 437 43.27 -49.42 15.71
C ARG A 437 42.41 -50.59 15.19
N ARG A 438 41.18 -50.29 14.73
CA ARG A 438 40.28 -51.30 14.13
C ARG A 438 40.77 -51.85 12.80
N GLN A 439 41.56 -51.07 12.06
CA GLN A 439 42.22 -51.45 10.82
C GLN A 439 43.59 -52.20 11.03
N ASP A 440 43.94 -52.53 12.28
CA ASP A 440 45.20 -53.11 12.70
C ASP A 440 46.46 -52.25 12.43
N ARG A 441 46.25 -50.95 12.21
CA ARG A 441 47.30 -49.94 12.06
C ARG A 441 47.74 -49.37 13.42
N ARG A 442 48.09 -50.28 14.35
CA ARG A 442 48.31 -49.94 15.77
C ARG A 442 49.41 -48.88 15.96
N ALA A 443 50.50 -48.96 15.24
CA ALA A 443 51.61 -48.01 15.38
C ALA A 443 51.20 -46.56 15.06
N ASP A 444 50.30 -46.37 14.08
CA ASP A 444 49.80 -45.06 13.72
C ASP A 444 48.74 -44.56 14.74
N ALA A 445 47.85 -45.46 15.23
CA ALA A 445 46.92 -45.16 16.27
C ALA A 445 47.62 -44.68 17.56
N VAL A 446 48.66 -45.40 18.02
CA VAL A 446 49.43 -45.04 19.21
C VAL A 446 50.12 -43.70 19.12
N LYS A 447 50.58 -43.27 17.96
CA LYS A 447 51.10 -41.88 17.73
C LYS A 447 50.07 -40.81 18.04
N LEU A 448 48.83 -41.06 17.67
CA LEU A 448 47.69 -40.12 17.93
C LEU A 448 47.30 -40.19 19.41
N TYR A 449 47.16 -41.38 19.99
CA TYR A 449 46.85 -41.54 21.40
C TYR A 449 47.87 -40.86 22.31
N LYS A 450 49.19 -40.97 22.06
CA LYS A 450 50.21 -40.24 22.81
C LYS A 450 50.03 -38.74 22.84
N LYS A 451 49.55 -38.14 21.71
CA LYS A 451 49.25 -36.72 21.69
C LYS A 451 48.00 -36.35 22.51
N LEU A 452 47.02 -37.23 22.55
CA LEU A 452 45.77 -37.00 23.31
C LEU A 452 45.95 -37.26 24.82
N ALA A 453 46.76 -38.25 25.18
CA ALA A 453 47.06 -38.65 26.55
C ALA A 453 47.76 -37.55 27.37
N SER A 454 48.23 -36.48 26.76
CA SER A 454 48.77 -35.30 27.44
C SER A 454 47.76 -34.55 28.31
N ASP A 455 46.44 -34.74 28.08
CA ASP A 455 45.35 -34.15 28.91
C ASP A 455 44.34 -35.23 29.34
N VAL A 456 44.73 -36.01 30.32
CA VAL A 456 43.92 -37.09 30.89
C VAL A 456 42.65 -36.64 31.61
N ARG A 457 42.45 -35.33 31.79
CA ARG A 457 41.21 -34.76 32.36
C ARG A 457 40.06 -34.81 31.40
N THR A 458 40.33 -35.04 30.12
CA THR A 458 39.30 -35.19 29.08
C THR A 458 38.98 -36.67 28.88
N LYS A 459 37.74 -36.97 28.42
CA LYS A 459 37.31 -38.35 28.14
C LYS A 459 38.23 -39.03 27.11
N GLU A 460 38.51 -38.34 26.03
CA GLU A 460 39.35 -38.85 24.95
C GLU A 460 40.84 -39.00 25.37
N GLY A 461 41.34 -38.06 26.19
CA GLY A 461 42.67 -38.12 26.72
C GLY A 461 42.87 -39.26 27.71
N SER A 462 41.94 -39.49 28.64
CA SER A 462 41.93 -40.61 29.56
C SER A 462 41.88 -41.95 28.82
N ALA A 463 40.96 -42.08 27.82
CA ALA A 463 40.86 -43.29 27.01
C ALA A 463 42.17 -43.53 26.17
N ALA A 464 42.74 -42.47 25.62
CA ALA A 464 43.99 -42.55 24.90
C ALA A 464 45.15 -42.97 25.74
N ALA A 465 45.25 -42.51 27.01
CA ALA A 465 46.26 -42.95 27.97
C ALA A 465 46.15 -44.44 28.22
N TYR A 466 44.96 -44.97 28.38
CA TYR A 466 44.69 -46.39 28.53
C TYR A 466 45.24 -47.19 27.33
N TYR A 467 44.94 -46.77 26.10
CA TYR A 467 45.40 -47.46 24.88
C TYR A 467 46.92 -47.37 24.67
N VAL A 468 47.56 -46.30 25.13
CA VAL A 468 49.04 -46.21 25.16
C VAL A 468 49.64 -47.21 26.12
N LEU A 469 49.05 -47.36 27.32
CA LEU A 469 49.47 -48.38 28.26
C LEU A 469 49.26 -49.80 27.75
N GLU A 470 48.10 -50.09 27.16
CA GLU A 470 47.79 -51.38 26.53
C GLU A 470 48.86 -51.77 25.48
N ASP A 471 49.29 -50.82 24.63
CA ASP A 471 50.30 -51.05 23.63
C ASP A 471 51.69 -51.34 24.25
N VAL A 472 52.10 -50.63 25.26
CA VAL A 472 53.30 -50.83 26.00
C VAL A 472 53.36 -52.24 26.65
N PHE A 473 52.21 -52.62 27.30
CA PHE A 473 52.07 -53.98 27.90
C PHE A 473 52.18 -55.09 26.82
N ALA A 474 51.52 -54.90 25.67
CA ALA A 474 51.54 -55.85 24.56
C ALA A 474 52.96 -55.99 23.95
N GLY A 475 53.75 -54.95 24.02
CA GLY A 475 55.20 -54.96 23.59
C GLY A 475 56.11 -55.59 24.56
N GLY A 476 55.66 -56.02 25.76
CA GLY A 476 56.48 -56.75 26.76
C GLY A 476 57.52 -55.90 27.54
N ASP A 477 57.45 -54.56 27.41
CA ASP A 477 58.38 -53.64 28.10
C ASP A 477 57.76 -53.18 29.44
N MET A 478 57.92 -54.01 30.46
CA MET A 478 57.36 -53.77 31.78
C MET A 478 57.93 -52.54 32.48
N ASP A 479 59.20 -52.22 32.27
CA ASP A 479 59.86 -51.05 32.85
C ASP A 479 59.30 -49.73 32.32
N LYS A 480 58.90 -49.70 31.03
CA LYS A 480 58.18 -48.57 30.44
C LYS A 480 56.71 -48.47 30.85
N ALA A 481 56.05 -49.61 31.08
CA ALA A 481 54.73 -49.67 31.56
C ALA A 481 54.55 -49.06 32.99
N GLU A 482 55.51 -49.42 33.89
CA GLU A 482 55.55 -48.90 35.25
C GLU A 482 55.85 -47.41 35.35
N LYS A 483 56.62 -46.85 34.39
CA LYS A 483 56.93 -45.44 34.28
C LYS A 483 55.79 -44.62 33.63
N ALA A 484 54.85 -45.28 32.97
CA ALA A 484 53.72 -44.65 32.26
C ALA A 484 52.42 -44.59 33.11
N ILE A 485 52.37 -45.24 34.26
CA ILE A 485 51.33 -45.17 35.29
C ILE A 485 51.61 -43.99 36.22
#